data_17c58dc5b1321e63772e4b782e482405
#
_entry.id   17c58dc5b1321e63772e4b782e482405
#
_cell.length_a   1.000
_cell.length_b   1.000
_cell.length_c   1.000
_cell.angle_alpha   90.00
_cell.angle_beta   90.00
_cell.angle_gamma   90.00
#
_symmetry.space_group_name_H-M   'P 1'
#
loop_
_entity.id
_entity.type
_entity.pdbx_description
1 polymer ?
#
loop_
_entity_poly.entity_id
_entity_poly.type
_entity_poly.pdbx_seq_one_letter_code
_entity_poly.pdbx_strand_id
1 'polypeptide(L)'
;MPSFSVDPNRRDFLTKTAALAGAGLAFPACAGMGGTARRGTATRHTKPRTQVADGEPVRIGVIGTGGMGTGHCGAIVSQAENEGVDAQVVAVCDVATPRAERARKMLSERQGIEVDLYTKHEELLAREDIHCVLIASPEHWHATHATDAIMAGKDVYVEKPMTLKLEDAVWMVELMAANDDMICQVGTQYMMLPKYIEARRLIKEGRIGKPTFSQTSYCRNSKDGEWLYTIDPEIVPGPNLDWERWCGPNGVHEWDTEVYHRWRRYRTWSTGIIGDLLVHQTTPMLYALDAPWPVRVTAAGGHYIDTAMENHDQININLELDGGHIMHIVGSTCNEQGLEILIRGHQANLYLGGKDVVLRPERVFSDDIDEETVICESIEPQHALRANWVNCVRTREPNRSPVDLACKVMVMVDLATRSMWGGEAWAFDPETMTASAV
;
A
#
# COMPACT_ATOMS: atom_id res chain seq x y z
N MET A 1 -0.14 -40.53 38.98
CA MET A 1 0.68 -39.98 37.89
C MET A 1 0.74 -41.04 36.79
N PRO A 2 0.15 -40.91 35.63
CA PRO A 2 0.31 -41.84 34.54
C PRO A 2 1.60 -41.52 33.74
N SER A 3 2.43 -42.53 33.57
CA SER A 3 3.64 -42.50 32.77
C SER A 3 3.29 -42.43 31.27
N PHE A 4 3.77 -41.40 30.56
CA PHE A 4 3.71 -41.36 29.12
C PHE A 4 4.78 -42.28 28.53
N SER A 5 4.35 -43.35 27.86
CA SER A 5 5.21 -44.16 27.01
C SER A 5 5.42 -43.45 25.67
N VAL A 6 6.65 -43.21 25.30
CA VAL A 6 7.03 -42.64 23.99
C VAL A 6 6.99 -43.76 22.93
N ASP A 7 6.16 -43.59 21.91
CA ASP A 7 6.05 -44.51 20.78
C ASP A 7 7.37 -44.62 19.99
N PRO A 8 7.97 -45.82 19.86
CA PRO A 8 9.25 -45.99 19.16
C PRO A 8 9.22 -45.72 17.66
N ASN A 9 8.04 -45.64 17.02
CA ASN A 9 7.90 -45.39 15.57
C ASN A 9 8.21 -43.95 15.15
N ARG A 10 8.32 -43.01 16.06
CA ARG A 10 8.68 -41.62 15.74
C ARG A 10 10.13 -41.43 15.31
N ARG A 11 11.04 -42.32 15.71
CA ARG A 11 12.47 -42.25 15.32
C ARG A 11 12.69 -42.77 13.90
N ASP A 12 11.92 -43.77 13.46
CA ASP A 12 12.02 -44.34 12.11
C ASP A 12 11.47 -43.41 11.03
N PHE A 13 10.51 -42.55 11.36
CA PHE A 13 9.98 -41.58 10.41
C PHE A 13 11.00 -40.44 10.09
N LEU A 14 11.75 -39.99 11.08
CA LEU A 14 12.76 -38.92 10.90
C LEU A 14 14.03 -39.44 10.20
N THR A 15 14.37 -40.71 10.29
CA THR A 15 15.52 -41.31 9.58
C THR A 15 15.23 -41.67 8.14
N LYS A 16 13.99 -41.93 7.76
CA LYS A 16 13.60 -42.22 6.36
C LYS A 16 13.42 -40.95 5.51
N THR A 17 13.14 -39.82 6.13
CA THR A 17 13.05 -38.52 5.43
C THR A 17 14.43 -37.92 5.14
N ALA A 18 15.47 -38.30 5.86
CA ALA A 18 16.82 -37.79 5.61
C ALA A 18 17.55 -38.51 4.42
N ALA A 19 17.03 -39.65 3.96
CA ALA A 19 17.65 -40.43 2.87
C ALA A 19 17.12 -40.10 1.45
N LEU A 20 16.11 -39.25 1.34
CA LEU A 20 15.53 -38.80 0.05
C LEU A 20 15.92 -37.34 -0.31
N ALA A 21 16.76 -36.70 0.48
CA ALA A 21 17.25 -35.32 0.25
C ALA A 21 18.53 -35.28 -0.64
N GLY A 22 18.87 -36.37 -1.34
CA GLY A 22 20.08 -36.50 -2.16
C GLY A 22 19.87 -36.37 -3.67
N ALA A 23 18.68 -36.07 -4.17
CA ALA A 23 18.46 -35.70 -5.57
C ALA A 23 18.21 -34.21 -5.65
N GLY A 24 19.29 -33.43 -5.82
CA GLY A 24 19.26 -32.01 -6.06
C GLY A 24 18.47 -31.67 -7.30
N LEU A 25 17.18 -31.36 -7.13
CA LEU A 25 16.53 -30.41 -7.99
C LEU A 25 17.07 -29.03 -7.53
N ALA A 26 18.15 -28.60 -8.17
CA ALA A 26 18.54 -27.23 -8.21
C ALA A 26 17.35 -26.47 -8.80
N PHE A 27 16.50 -25.92 -7.93
CA PHE A 27 15.70 -24.78 -8.34
C PHE A 27 16.73 -23.72 -8.77
N PRO A 28 16.63 -23.17 -9.99
CA PRO A 28 17.44 -22.03 -10.30
C PRO A 28 17.11 -21.00 -9.23
N ALA A 29 18.10 -20.69 -8.40
CA ALA A 29 18.07 -19.44 -7.66
C ALA A 29 17.67 -18.42 -8.72
N CYS A 30 16.58 -17.73 -8.52
CA CYS A 30 16.26 -16.52 -9.27
C CYS A 30 17.40 -15.54 -8.96
N ALA A 31 18.53 -15.76 -9.64
CA ALA A 31 19.52 -14.73 -9.82
C ALA A 31 18.75 -13.60 -10.46
N GLY A 32 18.61 -12.50 -9.72
CA GLY A 32 17.94 -11.30 -10.15
C GLY A 32 18.46 -10.87 -11.53
N MET A 33 17.74 -11.22 -12.55
CA MET A 33 17.81 -10.61 -13.87
C MET A 33 16.81 -9.45 -13.86
N GLY A 34 17.23 -8.40 -13.35
CA GLY A 34 16.62 -7.09 -13.26
C GLY A 34 17.54 -6.25 -12.42
N GLY A 35 18.78 -6.07 -12.92
CA GLY A 35 19.61 -4.99 -12.41
C GLY A 35 18.81 -3.72 -12.61
N THR A 36 18.16 -3.23 -11.53
CA THR A 36 17.77 -1.84 -11.46
C THR A 36 19.06 -1.07 -11.72
N ALA A 37 19.19 -0.51 -12.93
CA ALA A 37 20.18 0.51 -13.15
C ALA A 37 19.99 1.45 -11.96
N ARG A 38 21.04 1.66 -11.13
CA ARG A 38 20.98 2.59 -10.01
C ARG A 38 20.40 3.87 -10.59
N ARG A 39 19.19 4.21 -10.18
CA ARG A 39 18.62 5.52 -10.49
C ARG A 39 19.70 6.51 -10.03
N GLY A 40 20.07 7.49 -10.88
CA GLY A 40 21.08 8.49 -10.52
C GLY A 40 20.68 9.23 -9.24
N THR A 41 21.47 10.19 -8.80
CA THR A 41 21.08 11.06 -7.69
C THR A 41 19.77 11.77 -8.02
N ALA A 42 18.84 11.78 -7.08
CA ALA A 42 17.56 12.47 -7.23
C ALA A 42 17.81 13.96 -7.52
N THR A 43 17.14 14.48 -8.53
CA THR A 43 17.28 15.86 -8.97
C THR A 43 15.96 16.60 -8.85
N ARG A 44 16.02 17.92 -8.77
CA ARG A 44 14.83 18.76 -8.82
C ARG A 44 14.18 18.66 -10.20
N HIS A 45 12.85 18.72 -10.23
CA HIS A 45 12.07 18.75 -11.46
C HIS A 45 12.49 19.96 -12.33
N THR A 46 12.50 19.75 -13.64
CA THR A 46 12.94 20.78 -14.60
C THR A 46 11.80 21.61 -15.17
N LYS A 47 10.58 21.07 -15.14
CA LYS A 47 9.36 21.76 -15.58
C LYS A 47 8.75 22.51 -14.39
N PRO A 48 8.35 23.77 -14.57
CA PRO A 48 7.66 24.51 -13.51
C PRO A 48 6.33 23.79 -13.18
N ARG A 49 6.01 23.75 -11.90
CA ARG A 49 4.71 23.26 -11.43
C ARG A 49 3.59 24.13 -11.99
N THR A 50 2.54 23.50 -12.54
CA THR A 50 1.32 24.21 -12.95
C THR A 50 0.58 24.65 -11.67
N GLN A 51 0.37 25.95 -11.54
CA GLN A 51 -0.35 26.52 -10.40
C GLN A 51 -1.85 26.51 -10.67
N VAL A 52 -2.64 26.23 -9.64
CA VAL A 52 -4.10 26.37 -9.68
C VAL A 52 -4.43 27.85 -9.51
N ALA A 53 -5.05 28.46 -10.52
CA ALA A 53 -5.45 29.85 -10.41
C ALA A 53 -6.69 30.02 -9.53
N ASP A 54 -6.88 31.24 -8.98
CA ASP A 54 -8.04 31.55 -8.16
C ASP A 54 -9.34 31.36 -8.96
N GLY A 55 -10.28 30.62 -8.39
CA GLY A 55 -11.59 30.34 -9.01
C GLY A 55 -11.56 29.27 -10.10
N GLU A 56 -10.41 28.64 -10.38
CA GLU A 56 -10.32 27.50 -11.29
C GLU A 56 -10.35 26.16 -10.52
N PRO A 57 -11.00 25.12 -11.07
CA PRO A 57 -10.93 23.78 -10.49
C PRO A 57 -9.53 23.19 -10.60
N VAL A 58 -9.17 22.32 -9.65
CA VAL A 58 -7.96 21.51 -9.78
C VAL A 58 -8.14 20.52 -10.94
N ARG A 59 -7.36 20.70 -12.01
CA ARG A 59 -7.40 19.82 -13.21
C ARG A 59 -6.53 18.59 -13.01
N ILE A 60 -7.17 17.43 -13.08
CA ILE A 60 -6.59 16.13 -12.75
C ILE A 60 -6.45 15.28 -14.02
N GLY A 61 -5.27 14.69 -14.21
CA GLY A 61 -5.06 13.55 -15.09
C GLY A 61 -5.16 12.22 -14.32
N VAL A 62 -5.75 11.19 -14.91
CA VAL A 62 -5.82 9.87 -14.26
C VAL A 62 -5.04 8.85 -15.07
N ILE A 63 -4.07 8.17 -14.43
CA ILE A 63 -3.23 7.13 -15.04
C ILE A 63 -3.64 5.77 -14.46
N GLY A 64 -4.15 4.89 -15.33
CA GLY A 64 -4.75 3.61 -14.95
C GLY A 64 -6.25 3.73 -14.67
N THR A 65 -7.08 3.32 -15.64
CA THR A 65 -8.54 3.36 -15.59
C THR A 65 -9.17 1.97 -15.44
N GLY A 66 -8.50 1.08 -14.72
CA GLY A 66 -9.07 -0.16 -14.20
C GLY A 66 -10.19 0.10 -13.19
N GLY A 67 -10.60 -0.91 -12.44
CA GLY A 67 -11.69 -0.78 -11.47
C GLY A 67 -11.48 0.35 -10.46
N MET A 68 -10.27 0.43 -9.85
CA MET A 68 -9.95 1.47 -8.87
C MET A 68 -9.90 2.86 -9.50
N GLY A 69 -9.16 3.03 -10.61
CA GLY A 69 -9.04 4.34 -11.26
C GLY A 69 -10.38 4.89 -11.77
N THR A 70 -11.23 4.04 -12.37
CA THR A 70 -12.59 4.43 -12.77
C THR A 70 -13.45 4.78 -11.54
N GLY A 71 -13.30 4.04 -10.44
CA GLY A 71 -13.95 4.37 -9.17
C GLY A 71 -13.53 5.75 -8.64
N HIS A 72 -12.24 6.07 -8.68
CA HIS A 72 -11.74 7.40 -8.33
C HIS A 72 -12.28 8.49 -9.25
N CYS A 73 -12.32 8.25 -10.56
CA CYS A 73 -12.92 9.19 -11.51
C CYS A 73 -14.37 9.54 -11.13
N GLY A 74 -15.19 8.51 -10.89
CA GLY A 74 -16.59 8.70 -10.49
C GLY A 74 -16.74 9.41 -9.15
N ALA A 75 -15.86 9.10 -8.20
CA ALA A 75 -15.88 9.71 -6.87
C ALA A 75 -15.44 11.18 -6.88
N ILE A 76 -14.41 11.55 -7.66
CA ILE A 76 -13.99 12.96 -7.83
C ILE A 76 -15.14 13.79 -8.36
N VAL A 77 -15.82 13.29 -9.41
CA VAL A 77 -16.99 14.00 -9.97
C VAL A 77 -18.11 14.12 -8.94
N SER A 78 -18.43 13.04 -8.20
CA SER A 78 -19.45 13.10 -7.15
C SER A 78 -19.10 14.08 -6.04
N GLN A 79 -17.84 14.15 -5.64
CA GLN A 79 -17.37 15.09 -4.62
C GLN A 79 -17.42 16.54 -5.11
N ALA A 80 -17.15 16.79 -6.40
CA ALA A 80 -17.31 18.11 -6.99
C ALA A 80 -18.80 18.52 -7.04
N GLU A 81 -19.68 17.60 -7.42
CA GLU A 81 -21.12 17.85 -7.51
C GLU A 81 -21.81 18.07 -6.16
N ASN A 82 -21.39 17.36 -5.10
CA ASN A 82 -22.16 17.23 -3.88
C ASN A 82 -21.45 17.68 -2.59
N GLU A 83 -20.11 17.75 -2.61
CA GLU A 83 -19.31 18.02 -1.41
C GLU A 83 -18.46 19.30 -1.54
N GLY A 84 -18.55 19.99 -2.68
CA GLY A 84 -17.81 21.23 -2.93
C GLY A 84 -16.31 21.06 -3.12
N VAL A 85 -15.85 19.85 -3.45
CA VAL A 85 -14.44 19.61 -3.82
C VAL A 85 -14.22 20.15 -5.23
N ASP A 86 -13.52 21.27 -5.34
CA ASP A 86 -13.32 21.99 -6.59
C ASP A 86 -12.23 21.33 -7.44
N ALA A 87 -12.60 20.25 -8.12
CA ALA A 87 -11.75 19.42 -8.95
C ALA A 87 -12.45 18.91 -10.20
N GLN A 88 -11.68 18.69 -11.27
CA GLN A 88 -12.17 18.23 -12.56
C GLN A 88 -11.18 17.26 -13.20
N VAL A 89 -11.64 16.10 -13.68
CA VAL A 89 -10.82 15.16 -14.44
C VAL A 89 -10.85 15.56 -15.90
N VAL A 90 -9.71 15.96 -16.46
CA VAL A 90 -9.60 16.49 -17.82
C VAL A 90 -8.92 15.54 -18.80
N ALA A 91 -8.25 14.49 -18.30
CA ALA A 91 -7.57 13.50 -19.12
C ALA A 91 -7.50 12.15 -18.42
N VAL A 92 -7.53 11.07 -19.20
CA VAL A 92 -7.33 9.71 -18.75
C VAL A 92 -6.26 9.01 -19.59
N CYS A 93 -5.51 8.10 -18.98
CA CYS A 93 -4.51 7.28 -19.65
C CYS A 93 -4.63 5.82 -19.19
N ASP A 94 -4.72 4.90 -20.15
CA ASP A 94 -4.60 3.45 -19.88
C ASP A 94 -4.03 2.75 -21.11
N VAL A 95 -3.21 1.75 -20.91
CA VAL A 95 -2.64 0.89 -21.97
C VAL A 95 -3.71 0.00 -22.63
N ALA A 96 -4.86 -0.18 -21.96
CA ALA A 96 -6.03 -0.85 -22.52
C ALA A 96 -7.08 0.17 -22.97
N THR A 97 -7.15 0.40 -24.29
CA THR A 97 -8.08 1.37 -24.91
C THR A 97 -9.53 1.19 -24.44
N PRO A 98 -10.11 -0.01 -24.31
CA PRO A 98 -11.49 -0.16 -23.88
C PRO A 98 -11.74 0.35 -22.44
N ARG A 99 -10.74 0.27 -21.56
CA ARG A 99 -10.83 0.81 -20.19
C ARG A 99 -10.79 2.34 -20.20
N ALA A 100 -9.83 2.90 -20.95
CA ALA A 100 -9.69 4.34 -21.10
C ALA A 100 -10.96 4.97 -21.71
N GLU A 101 -11.52 4.37 -22.76
CA GLU A 101 -12.75 4.85 -23.42
C GLU A 101 -13.97 4.84 -22.50
N ARG A 102 -14.15 3.79 -21.68
CA ARG A 102 -15.23 3.73 -20.68
C ARG A 102 -15.13 4.87 -19.68
N ALA A 103 -13.93 5.09 -19.14
CA ALA A 103 -13.70 6.16 -18.17
C ALA A 103 -13.90 7.54 -18.79
N ARG A 104 -13.32 7.79 -19.98
CA ARG A 104 -13.47 9.03 -20.75
C ARG A 104 -14.94 9.35 -21.00
N LYS A 105 -15.70 8.38 -21.53
CA LYS A 105 -17.13 8.57 -21.82
C LYS A 105 -17.93 8.95 -20.57
N MET A 106 -17.77 8.19 -19.50
CA MET A 106 -18.44 8.45 -18.20
C MET A 106 -18.11 9.84 -17.68
N LEU A 107 -16.85 10.24 -17.74
CA LEU A 107 -16.39 11.55 -17.27
C LEU A 107 -16.93 12.69 -18.12
N SER A 108 -16.87 12.57 -19.46
CA SER A 108 -17.36 13.60 -20.36
C SER A 108 -18.87 13.82 -20.23
N GLU A 109 -19.64 12.73 -20.09
CA GLU A 109 -21.08 12.80 -19.89
C GLU A 109 -21.46 13.45 -18.55
N ARG A 110 -20.75 13.10 -17.46
CA ARG A 110 -21.08 13.63 -16.12
C ARG A 110 -20.61 15.06 -15.90
N GLN A 111 -19.43 15.41 -16.41
CA GLN A 111 -18.86 16.75 -16.22
C GLN A 111 -19.32 17.76 -17.28
N GLY A 112 -19.88 17.31 -18.39
CA GLY A 112 -20.30 18.18 -19.52
C GLY A 112 -19.12 18.82 -20.23
N ILE A 113 -17.94 18.20 -20.19
CA ILE A 113 -16.73 18.67 -20.86
C ILE A 113 -16.13 17.56 -21.72
N GLU A 114 -15.26 17.93 -22.65
CA GLU A 114 -14.41 16.97 -23.34
C GLU A 114 -13.29 16.49 -22.41
N VAL A 115 -13.10 15.16 -22.31
CA VAL A 115 -12.02 14.52 -21.57
C VAL A 115 -11.11 13.83 -22.57
N ASP A 116 -9.81 14.15 -22.55
CA ASP A 116 -8.85 13.57 -23.48
C ASP A 116 -8.43 12.17 -23.05
N LEU A 117 -8.09 11.33 -24.05
CA LEU A 117 -7.63 9.96 -23.83
C LEU A 117 -6.21 9.79 -24.35
N TYR A 118 -5.39 9.15 -23.53
CA TYR A 118 -4.01 8.79 -23.86
C TYR A 118 -3.77 7.30 -23.62
N THR A 119 -2.84 6.71 -24.36
CA THR A 119 -2.31 5.35 -24.11
C THR A 119 -0.90 5.39 -23.56
N LYS A 120 -0.27 6.56 -23.59
CA LYS A 120 1.07 6.81 -23.02
C LYS A 120 0.98 7.90 -21.96
N HIS A 121 1.41 7.58 -20.75
CA HIS A 121 1.35 8.52 -19.63
C HIS A 121 2.22 9.76 -19.87
N GLU A 122 3.32 9.63 -20.61
CA GLU A 122 4.22 10.74 -20.96
C GLU A 122 3.49 11.83 -21.76
N GLU A 123 2.56 11.43 -22.64
CA GLU A 123 1.76 12.36 -23.44
C GLU A 123 0.74 13.12 -22.56
N LEU A 124 0.12 12.43 -21.58
CA LEU A 124 -0.73 13.08 -20.58
C LEU A 124 0.09 14.05 -19.71
N LEU A 125 1.26 13.63 -19.23
CA LEU A 125 2.15 14.45 -18.39
C LEU A 125 2.73 15.66 -19.13
N ALA A 126 2.78 15.63 -20.48
CA ALA A 126 3.24 16.75 -21.28
C ALA A 126 2.26 17.94 -21.31
N ARG A 127 1.00 17.74 -20.91
CA ARG A 127 -0.01 18.80 -20.86
C ARG A 127 0.32 19.83 -19.79
N GLU A 128 0.32 21.09 -20.18
CA GLU A 128 0.63 22.22 -19.27
C GLU A 128 -0.54 22.60 -18.38
N ASP A 129 -1.80 22.29 -18.79
CA ASP A 129 -3.00 22.63 -18.05
C ASP A 129 -3.37 21.65 -16.93
N ILE A 130 -2.72 20.48 -16.83
CA ILE A 130 -2.93 19.52 -15.75
C ILE A 130 -2.11 19.95 -14.52
N HIS A 131 -2.76 20.08 -13.36
CA HIS A 131 -2.13 20.44 -12.10
C HIS A 131 -1.52 19.23 -11.39
N CYS A 132 -2.24 18.11 -11.40
CA CYS A 132 -1.85 16.91 -10.67
C CYS A 132 -2.37 15.64 -11.35
N VAL A 133 -1.82 14.50 -10.95
CA VAL A 133 -2.24 13.20 -11.47
C VAL A 133 -2.62 12.24 -10.36
N LEU A 134 -3.66 11.44 -10.63
CA LEU A 134 -4.04 10.30 -9.82
C LEU A 134 -3.56 9.02 -10.51
N ILE A 135 -2.73 8.24 -9.82
CA ILE A 135 -2.13 7.01 -10.34
C ILE A 135 -2.82 5.82 -9.68
N ALA A 136 -3.51 5.02 -10.49
CA ALA A 136 -4.19 3.79 -10.09
C ALA A 136 -3.87 2.62 -11.03
N SER A 137 -2.68 2.64 -11.60
CA SER A 137 -2.07 1.53 -12.36
C SER A 137 -1.76 0.34 -11.43
N PRO A 138 -1.34 -0.83 -11.94
CA PRO A 138 -0.81 -1.90 -11.09
C PRO A 138 0.46 -1.49 -10.33
N GLU A 139 0.71 -2.14 -9.17
CA GLU A 139 1.78 -1.80 -8.22
C GLU A 139 3.17 -1.59 -8.85
N HIS A 140 3.53 -2.41 -9.83
CA HIS A 140 4.84 -2.36 -10.49
C HIS A 140 5.07 -1.07 -11.30
N TRP A 141 4.02 -0.31 -11.59
CA TRP A 141 4.10 0.96 -12.29
C TRP A 141 4.10 2.18 -11.36
N HIS A 142 3.68 2.04 -10.10
CA HIS A 142 3.47 3.18 -9.20
C HIS A 142 4.69 4.09 -9.09
N ALA A 143 5.88 3.53 -8.82
CA ALA A 143 7.10 4.31 -8.65
C ALA A 143 7.50 5.06 -9.94
N THR A 144 7.37 4.41 -11.10
CA THR A 144 7.71 5.02 -12.39
C THR A 144 6.76 6.16 -12.71
N HIS A 145 5.44 5.90 -12.66
CA HIS A 145 4.45 6.93 -12.94
C HIS A 145 4.54 8.12 -11.97
N ALA A 146 4.77 7.87 -10.68
CA ALA A 146 4.92 8.93 -9.69
C ALA A 146 6.22 9.75 -9.93
N THR A 147 7.34 9.08 -10.24
CA THR A 147 8.58 9.74 -10.60
C THR A 147 8.41 10.64 -11.82
N ASP A 148 7.85 10.10 -12.91
CA ASP A 148 7.67 10.84 -14.16
C ASP A 148 6.73 12.03 -13.98
N ALA A 149 5.67 11.87 -13.17
CA ALA A 149 4.75 12.94 -12.86
C ALA A 149 5.42 14.08 -12.06
N ILE A 150 6.18 13.77 -11.01
CA ILE A 150 6.93 14.75 -10.23
C ILE A 150 7.94 15.48 -11.13
N MET A 151 8.70 14.74 -11.94
CA MET A 151 9.68 15.34 -12.86
C MET A 151 9.02 16.18 -13.96
N ALA A 152 7.74 15.93 -14.28
CA ALA A 152 6.92 16.76 -15.16
C ALA A 152 6.27 17.96 -14.45
N GLY A 153 6.56 18.19 -13.17
CA GLY A 153 5.98 19.29 -12.38
C GLY A 153 4.51 19.08 -12.01
N LYS A 154 4.05 17.82 -11.89
CA LYS A 154 2.69 17.47 -11.50
C LYS A 154 2.67 16.92 -10.09
N ASP A 155 1.76 17.44 -9.24
CA ASP A 155 1.47 16.85 -7.95
C ASP A 155 0.83 15.46 -8.12
N VAL A 156 1.01 14.58 -7.13
CA VAL A 156 0.67 13.16 -7.27
C VAL A 156 -0.26 12.67 -6.16
N TYR A 157 -1.26 11.91 -6.53
CA TYR A 157 -1.88 10.88 -5.69
C TYR A 157 -1.51 9.53 -6.29
N VAL A 158 -0.86 8.66 -5.52
CA VAL A 158 -0.55 7.31 -5.95
C VAL A 158 -1.28 6.29 -5.08
N GLU A 159 -1.94 5.31 -5.71
CA GLU A 159 -2.59 4.23 -4.99
C GLU A 159 -1.59 3.40 -4.19
N LYS A 160 -2.11 2.75 -3.17
CA LYS A 160 -1.35 1.84 -2.32
C LYS A 160 -1.19 0.45 -3.00
N PRO A 161 -0.13 -0.32 -2.68
CA PRO A 161 1.07 0.11 -1.96
C PRO A 161 1.84 1.16 -2.75
N MET A 162 2.61 2.02 -2.08
CA MET A 162 3.29 3.13 -2.76
C MET A 162 4.19 2.65 -3.91
N THR A 163 4.85 1.52 -3.72
CA THR A 163 5.74 0.89 -4.70
C THR A 163 5.64 -0.63 -4.61
N LEU A 164 6.16 -1.35 -5.60
CA LEU A 164 6.31 -2.80 -5.52
C LEU A 164 7.59 -3.21 -4.77
N LYS A 165 8.67 -2.42 -4.89
CA LYS A 165 10.00 -2.73 -4.35
C LYS A 165 10.41 -1.69 -3.30
N LEU A 166 11.21 -2.12 -2.32
CA LEU A 166 11.75 -1.25 -1.28
C LEU A 166 12.69 -0.20 -1.86
N GLU A 167 13.54 -0.57 -2.81
CA GLU A 167 14.50 0.35 -3.43
C GLU A 167 13.78 1.52 -4.14
N ASP A 168 12.62 1.25 -4.72
CA ASP A 168 11.77 2.29 -5.30
C ASP A 168 11.13 3.19 -4.23
N ALA A 169 10.79 2.64 -3.07
CA ALA A 169 10.25 3.44 -1.96
C ALA A 169 11.32 4.37 -1.37
N VAL A 170 12.55 3.90 -1.22
CA VAL A 170 13.71 4.73 -0.83
C VAL A 170 13.94 5.83 -1.84
N TRP A 171 13.94 5.48 -3.14
CA TRP A 171 14.04 6.47 -4.22
C TRP A 171 12.96 7.55 -4.15
N MET A 172 11.71 7.19 -3.85
CA MET A 172 10.62 8.16 -3.73
C MET A 172 10.85 9.15 -2.58
N VAL A 173 11.45 8.73 -1.47
CA VAL A 173 11.84 9.63 -0.37
C VAL A 173 12.92 10.62 -0.83
N GLU A 174 13.97 10.13 -1.50
CA GLU A 174 15.03 10.97 -2.05
C GLU A 174 14.49 11.97 -3.09
N LEU A 175 13.59 11.50 -3.96
CA LEU A 175 12.95 12.33 -4.97
C LEU A 175 12.12 13.45 -4.33
N MET A 176 11.33 13.14 -3.32
CA MET A 176 10.51 14.14 -2.62
C MET A 176 11.36 15.11 -1.81
N ALA A 177 12.47 14.66 -1.22
CA ALA A 177 13.41 15.56 -0.54
C ALA A 177 14.09 16.56 -1.52
N ALA A 178 14.32 16.16 -2.77
CA ALA A 178 14.81 17.03 -3.81
C ALA A 178 13.73 17.95 -4.42
N ASN A 179 12.44 17.64 -4.20
CA ASN A 179 11.27 18.29 -4.79
C ASN A 179 10.23 18.63 -3.67
N ASP A 180 10.68 19.35 -2.66
CA ASP A 180 9.93 19.69 -1.45
C ASP A 180 8.73 20.63 -1.69
N ASP A 181 8.66 21.24 -2.85
CA ASP A 181 7.55 22.04 -3.33
C ASP A 181 6.43 21.22 -3.99
N MET A 182 6.63 19.91 -4.18
CA MET A 182 5.65 19.01 -4.76
C MET A 182 4.82 18.28 -3.69
N ILE A 183 3.58 17.93 -4.04
CA ILE A 183 2.72 17.10 -3.21
C ILE A 183 2.70 15.68 -3.78
N CYS A 184 3.07 14.70 -2.96
CA CYS A 184 2.86 13.29 -3.27
C CYS A 184 2.13 12.62 -2.11
N GLN A 185 0.88 12.22 -2.32
CA GLN A 185 0.04 11.54 -1.34
C GLN A 185 -0.18 10.09 -1.72
N VAL A 186 -0.06 9.19 -0.76
CA VAL A 186 -0.29 7.75 -0.95
C VAL A 186 -1.71 7.38 -0.54
N GLY A 187 -2.37 6.49 -1.28
CA GLY A 187 -3.77 6.10 -1.17
C GLY A 187 -4.13 5.26 0.07
N THR A 188 -3.55 5.54 1.23
CA THR A 188 -3.85 4.84 2.49
C THR A 188 -4.95 5.57 3.26
N GLN A 189 -6.21 5.36 2.88
CA GLN A 189 -7.38 6.14 3.34
C GLN A 189 -7.58 6.13 4.86
N TYR A 190 -7.17 5.08 5.59
CA TYR A 190 -7.36 5.02 7.04
C TYR A 190 -6.54 6.05 7.82
N MET A 191 -5.59 6.73 7.16
CA MET A 191 -4.90 7.92 7.69
C MET A 191 -5.86 9.08 8.00
N MET A 192 -7.05 9.07 7.42
CA MET A 192 -8.06 10.09 7.69
C MET A 192 -8.92 9.78 8.92
N LEU A 193 -8.91 8.53 9.44
CA LEU A 193 -9.75 8.15 10.58
C LEU A 193 -9.34 8.89 11.85
N PRO A 194 -10.26 9.66 12.49
CA PRO A 194 -9.94 10.49 13.65
C PRO A 194 -9.36 9.70 14.82
N LYS A 195 -9.76 8.43 14.99
CA LYS A 195 -9.26 7.58 16.08
C LYS A 195 -7.73 7.43 16.10
N TYR A 196 -7.05 7.43 14.95
CA TYR A 196 -5.59 7.33 14.92
C TYR A 196 -4.91 8.67 15.24
N ILE A 197 -5.59 9.79 14.95
CA ILE A 197 -5.14 11.12 15.36
C ILE A 197 -5.21 11.25 16.88
N GLU A 198 -6.34 10.83 17.47
CA GLU A 198 -6.55 10.84 18.91
C GLU A 198 -5.62 9.85 19.63
N ALA A 199 -5.42 8.65 19.10
CA ALA A 199 -4.45 7.70 19.64
C ALA A 199 -3.04 8.31 19.70
N ARG A 200 -2.59 8.98 18.62
CA ARG A 200 -1.32 9.69 18.60
C ARG A 200 -1.25 10.80 19.65
N ARG A 201 -2.31 11.57 19.82
CA ARG A 201 -2.40 12.63 20.84
C ARG A 201 -2.24 12.03 22.24
N LEU A 202 -3.03 11.01 22.58
CA LEU A 202 -2.99 10.34 23.89
C LEU A 202 -1.60 9.72 24.19
N ILE A 203 -0.96 9.13 23.19
CA ILE A 203 0.40 8.58 23.32
C ILE A 203 1.40 9.70 23.58
N LYS A 204 1.36 10.81 22.84
CA LYS A 204 2.26 11.97 23.04
C LYS A 204 2.07 12.67 24.38
N GLU A 205 0.86 12.67 24.90
CA GLU A 205 0.53 13.18 26.24
C GLU A 205 0.97 12.22 27.36
N GLY A 206 1.52 11.03 27.03
CA GLY A 206 1.97 10.03 27.98
C GLY A 206 0.86 9.26 28.69
N ARG A 207 -0.40 9.34 28.19
CA ARG A 207 -1.60 8.77 28.84
C ARG A 207 -1.56 7.26 29.00
N ILE A 208 -0.73 6.55 28.25
CA ILE A 208 -0.57 5.09 28.35
C ILE A 208 0.81 4.67 28.88
N GLY A 209 1.64 5.62 29.31
CA GLY A 209 3.06 5.37 29.58
C GLY A 209 3.81 5.00 28.29
N LYS A 210 4.95 4.29 28.39
CA LYS A 210 5.71 3.85 27.23
C LYS A 210 4.90 2.81 26.43
N PRO A 211 4.63 3.01 25.12
CA PRO A 211 4.09 1.97 24.26
C PRO A 211 5.06 0.77 24.18
N THR A 212 4.56 -0.44 24.37
CA THR A 212 5.37 -1.66 24.43
C THR A 212 5.13 -2.59 23.26
N PHE A 213 3.86 -2.87 22.94
CA PHE A 213 3.51 -3.60 21.75
C PHE A 213 2.09 -3.29 21.27
N SER A 214 1.83 -3.59 20.01
CA SER A 214 0.52 -3.39 19.38
C SER A 214 0.14 -4.56 18.50
N GLN A 215 -1.11 -4.59 18.08
CA GLN A 215 -1.61 -5.59 17.15
C GLN A 215 -2.64 -4.98 16.19
N THR A 216 -2.64 -5.50 14.98
CA THR A 216 -3.63 -5.15 13.95
C THR A 216 -3.79 -6.30 12.96
N SER A 217 -4.84 -6.25 12.16
CA SER A 217 -5.07 -7.27 11.13
C SER A 217 -5.93 -6.72 9.99
N TYR A 218 -5.80 -7.38 8.85
CA TYR A 218 -6.75 -7.24 7.75
C TYR A 218 -7.11 -8.66 7.28
N CYS A 219 -8.30 -9.11 7.66
CA CYS A 219 -8.77 -10.45 7.40
C CYS A 219 -10.10 -10.39 6.64
N ARG A 220 -10.22 -11.20 5.59
CA ARG A 220 -11.42 -11.39 4.80
C ARG A 220 -11.46 -12.82 4.28
N ASN A 221 -12.58 -13.22 3.76
CA ASN A 221 -12.76 -14.56 3.21
C ASN A 221 -13.58 -14.48 1.93
N SER A 222 -13.17 -15.24 0.91
CA SER A 222 -13.88 -15.37 -0.34
C SER A 222 -14.12 -16.84 -0.63
N LYS A 223 -15.35 -17.20 -0.94
CA LYS A 223 -15.73 -18.60 -1.19
C LYS A 223 -14.93 -19.28 -2.30
N ASP A 224 -14.63 -18.52 -3.36
CA ASP A 224 -14.00 -19.04 -4.58
C ASP A 224 -12.52 -18.64 -4.71
N GLY A 225 -11.99 -17.84 -3.77
CA GLY A 225 -10.63 -17.29 -3.76
C GLY A 225 -10.61 -15.77 -3.92
N GLU A 226 -9.44 -15.18 -3.64
CA GLU A 226 -9.30 -13.73 -3.60
C GLU A 226 -8.82 -13.18 -4.95
N TRP A 227 -9.21 -11.94 -5.26
CA TRP A 227 -8.86 -11.21 -6.50
C TRP A 227 -9.25 -11.92 -7.81
N LEU A 228 -10.28 -12.76 -7.78
CA LEU A 228 -10.84 -13.43 -8.95
C LEU A 228 -11.76 -12.47 -9.74
N TYR A 229 -11.19 -11.36 -10.19
CA TYR A 229 -11.90 -10.41 -11.03
C TYR A 229 -12.35 -11.03 -12.35
N THR A 230 -13.46 -10.53 -12.89
CA THR A 230 -13.96 -10.96 -14.20
C THR A 230 -12.94 -10.70 -15.30
N ILE A 231 -12.68 -11.70 -16.10
CA ILE A 231 -11.86 -11.59 -17.30
C ILE A 231 -12.69 -11.01 -18.41
N ASP A 232 -12.22 -9.95 -19.01
CA ASP A 232 -12.81 -9.35 -20.21
C ASP A 232 -12.12 -9.96 -21.45
N PRO A 233 -12.81 -10.84 -22.21
CA PRO A 233 -12.19 -11.55 -23.33
C PRO A 233 -11.87 -10.64 -24.53
N GLU A 234 -12.39 -9.41 -24.55
CA GLU A 234 -12.11 -8.45 -25.61
C GLU A 234 -10.77 -7.74 -25.42
N ILE A 235 -10.22 -7.74 -24.21
CA ILE A 235 -8.92 -7.11 -23.94
C ILE A 235 -7.81 -8.12 -24.24
N VAL A 236 -7.17 -7.93 -25.38
CA VAL A 236 -6.07 -8.77 -25.86
C VAL A 236 -4.94 -7.93 -26.44
N PRO A 237 -3.68 -8.39 -26.40
CA PRO A 237 -2.55 -7.69 -26.99
C PRO A 237 -2.77 -7.36 -28.48
N GLY A 238 -2.32 -6.20 -28.88
CA GLY A 238 -2.41 -5.70 -30.25
C GLY A 238 -3.33 -4.49 -30.38
N PRO A 239 -4.53 -4.60 -30.94
CA PRO A 239 -5.31 -3.41 -31.31
C PRO A 239 -5.86 -2.63 -30.10
N ASN A 240 -6.02 -3.27 -28.94
CA ASN A 240 -6.69 -2.63 -27.80
C ASN A 240 -5.96 -2.77 -26.45
N LEU A 241 -4.79 -3.40 -26.44
CA LEU A 241 -3.91 -3.51 -25.26
C LEU A 241 -2.44 -3.46 -25.69
N ASP A 242 -1.68 -2.50 -25.16
CA ASP A 242 -0.22 -2.49 -25.21
C ASP A 242 0.32 -3.35 -24.05
N TRP A 243 0.47 -4.65 -24.30
CA TRP A 243 0.96 -5.61 -23.30
C TRP A 243 2.40 -5.36 -22.90
N GLU A 244 3.26 -5.01 -23.84
CA GLU A 244 4.66 -4.70 -23.56
C GLU A 244 4.78 -3.51 -22.58
N ARG A 245 4.03 -2.47 -22.84
CA ARG A 245 3.94 -1.32 -21.93
C ARG A 245 3.30 -1.68 -20.59
N TRP A 246 2.29 -2.57 -20.58
CA TRP A 246 1.71 -3.03 -19.31
C TRP A 246 2.74 -3.75 -18.44
N CYS A 247 3.59 -4.61 -19.01
CA CYS A 247 4.68 -5.29 -18.30
C CYS A 247 5.71 -4.30 -17.72
N GLY A 248 6.05 -3.26 -18.46
CA GLY A 248 6.83 -2.11 -18.02
C GLY A 248 8.15 -2.45 -17.32
N PRO A 249 8.36 -1.96 -16.08
CA PRO A 249 9.63 -2.13 -15.36
C PRO A 249 10.02 -3.57 -15.05
N ASN A 250 9.05 -4.50 -15.11
CA ASN A 250 9.30 -5.93 -14.86
C ASN A 250 9.82 -6.68 -16.10
N GLY A 251 9.94 -5.97 -17.25
CA GLY A 251 10.31 -6.59 -18.54
C GLY A 251 9.14 -7.29 -19.20
N VAL A 252 9.31 -7.62 -20.48
CA VAL A 252 8.26 -8.26 -21.30
C VAL A 252 8.10 -9.72 -20.90
N HIS A 253 6.87 -10.10 -20.61
CA HIS A 253 6.47 -11.48 -20.31
C HIS A 253 5.55 -12.01 -21.41
N GLU A 254 5.46 -13.35 -21.53
CA GLU A 254 4.46 -13.97 -22.37
C GLU A 254 3.05 -13.52 -21.92
N TRP A 255 2.16 -13.33 -22.92
CA TRP A 255 0.80 -12.93 -22.64
C TRP A 255 0.03 -14.00 -21.87
N ASP A 256 -0.59 -13.58 -20.77
CA ASP A 256 -1.54 -14.37 -20.00
C ASP A 256 -2.71 -13.46 -19.57
N THR A 257 -3.92 -13.81 -20.03
CA THR A 257 -5.13 -13.06 -19.72
C THR A 257 -5.47 -13.09 -18.24
N GLU A 258 -5.16 -14.19 -17.55
CA GLU A 258 -5.35 -14.34 -16.11
C GLU A 258 -4.42 -13.37 -15.36
N VAL A 259 -3.14 -13.33 -15.73
CA VAL A 259 -2.16 -12.40 -15.15
C VAL A 259 -2.62 -10.96 -15.33
N TYR A 260 -3.03 -10.56 -16.52
CA TYR A 260 -3.45 -9.19 -16.78
C TYR A 260 -4.65 -8.76 -15.93
N HIS A 261 -5.68 -9.61 -15.82
CA HIS A 261 -6.91 -9.27 -15.09
C HIS A 261 -6.80 -9.46 -13.59
N ARG A 262 -5.92 -10.36 -13.14
CA ARG A 262 -5.82 -10.85 -11.75
C ARG A 262 -4.40 -10.74 -11.20
N TRP A 263 -3.65 -9.76 -11.63
CA TRP A 263 -2.21 -9.57 -11.37
C TRP A 263 -1.84 -9.61 -9.88
N ARG A 264 -2.76 -9.25 -8.97
CA ARG A 264 -2.54 -9.36 -7.53
C ARG A 264 -2.30 -10.77 -7.03
N ARG A 265 -2.68 -11.77 -7.79
CA ARG A 265 -2.47 -13.18 -7.48
C ARG A 265 -1.03 -13.64 -7.74
N TYR A 266 -0.24 -12.86 -8.48
CA TYR A 266 1.07 -13.24 -9.01
C TYR A 266 2.19 -12.40 -8.39
N ARG A 267 3.24 -13.07 -7.89
CA ARG A 267 4.36 -12.46 -7.14
C ARG A 267 5.19 -11.47 -7.95
N THR A 268 5.28 -11.66 -9.26
CA THR A 268 5.98 -10.74 -10.16
C THR A 268 5.33 -9.34 -10.17
N TRP A 269 4.02 -9.25 -9.91
CA TRP A 269 3.22 -8.05 -10.13
C TRP A 269 2.65 -7.44 -8.86
N SER A 270 2.67 -8.19 -7.75
CA SER A 270 2.10 -7.75 -6.47
C SER A 270 2.75 -8.46 -5.29
N THR A 271 2.78 -7.80 -4.16
CA THR A 271 3.17 -8.36 -2.87
C THR A 271 2.00 -9.03 -2.11
N GLY A 272 0.87 -9.24 -2.80
CA GLY A 272 -0.29 -9.93 -2.25
C GLY A 272 -0.89 -9.22 -1.03
N ILE A 273 -1.31 -10.00 -0.03
CA ILE A 273 -1.96 -9.48 1.19
C ILE A 273 -1.12 -8.40 1.86
N ILE A 274 0.20 -8.55 1.90
CA ILE A 274 1.09 -7.66 2.65
C ILE A 274 1.01 -6.24 2.10
N GLY A 275 1.18 -6.07 0.79
CA GLY A 275 1.14 -4.76 0.14
C GLY A 275 -0.28 -4.28 -0.18
N ASP A 276 -1.17 -5.19 -0.61
CA ASP A 276 -2.52 -4.75 -1.02
C ASP A 276 -3.45 -4.46 0.17
N LEU A 277 -3.35 -5.23 1.27
CA LEU A 277 -4.28 -5.13 2.40
C LEU A 277 -3.65 -4.58 3.68
N LEU A 278 -2.52 -5.13 4.12
CA LEU A 278 -1.99 -4.78 5.45
C LEU A 278 -1.48 -3.35 5.55
N VAL A 279 -1.09 -2.72 4.44
CA VAL A 279 -0.68 -1.31 4.42
C VAL A 279 -1.78 -0.37 4.91
N HIS A 280 -3.06 -0.71 4.70
CA HIS A 280 -4.17 0.10 5.18
C HIS A 280 -4.22 0.19 6.71
N GLN A 281 -3.87 -0.89 7.39
CA GLN A 281 -3.89 -0.95 8.86
C GLN A 281 -2.54 -0.51 9.46
N THR A 282 -1.43 -0.90 8.83
CA THR A 282 -0.08 -0.61 9.36
C THR A 282 0.25 0.87 9.29
N THR A 283 -0.15 1.57 8.21
CA THR A 283 0.16 3.00 8.04
C THR A 283 -0.37 3.85 9.18
N PRO A 284 -1.67 3.82 9.53
CA PRO A 284 -2.19 4.63 10.63
C PRO A 284 -1.70 4.17 12.01
N MET A 285 -1.37 2.87 12.19
CA MET A 285 -0.76 2.38 13.43
C MET A 285 0.65 2.95 13.62
N LEU A 286 1.49 2.95 12.58
CA LEU A 286 2.80 3.61 12.64
C LEU A 286 2.66 5.11 12.89
N TYR A 287 1.72 5.78 12.25
CA TYR A 287 1.43 7.19 12.51
C TYR A 287 1.05 7.44 13.97
N ALA A 288 0.19 6.62 14.56
CA ALA A 288 -0.20 6.74 15.97
C ALA A 288 0.99 6.61 16.92
N LEU A 289 1.96 5.75 16.59
CA LEU A 289 3.20 5.52 17.33
C LEU A 289 4.32 6.55 17.05
N ASP A 290 4.00 7.68 16.42
CA ASP A 290 4.95 8.71 16.00
C ASP A 290 5.92 8.26 14.90
N ALA A 291 5.50 7.29 14.11
CA ALA A 291 6.16 6.77 12.90
C ALA A 291 7.63 6.32 13.12
N PRO A 292 7.90 5.41 14.09
CA PRO A 292 9.22 4.83 14.22
C PRO A 292 9.59 3.98 12.99
N TRP A 293 10.89 3.78 12.76
CA TRP A 293 11.33 2.90 11.69
C TRP A 293 11.10 1.43 12.04
N PRO A 294 10.63 0.59 11.10
CA PRO A 294 10.80 -0.85 11.16
C PRO A 294 12.29 -1.21 11.13
N VAL A 295 12.76 -1.98 12.09
CA VAL A 295 14.17 -2.36 12.19
C VAL A 295 14.40 -3.85 12.03
N ARG A 296 13.38 -4.68 12.31
CA ARG A 296 13.47 -6.14 12.13
C ARG A 296 12.09 -6.75 11.90
N VAL A 297 12.03 -7.77 11.05
CA VAL A 297 10.80 -8.51 10.76
C VAL A 297 11.06 -10.00 10.81
N THR A 298 10.13 -10.73 11.42
CA THR A 298 9.94 -12.17 11.22
C THR A 298 8.51 -12.42 10.74
N ALA A 299 8.35 -13.24 9.71
CA ALA A 299 7.04 -13.56 9.17
C ALA A 299 6.90 -15.04 8.84
N ALA A 300 5.67 -15.54 9.01
CA ALA A 300 5.29 -16.89 8.63
C ALA A 300 3.92 -16.86 7.95
N GLY A 301 3.77 -17.62 6.88
CA GLY A 301 2.54 -17.67 6.11
C GLY A 301 2.63 -18.73 5.01
N GLY A 302 1.67 -18.75 4.14
CA GLY A 302 1.66 -19.72 3.03
C GLY A 302 0.32 -19.76 2.30
N HIS A 303 0.20 -20.77 1.45
CA HIS A 303 -1.01 -21.14 0.72
C HIS A 303 -1.70 -22.27 1.46
N TYR A 304 -2.87 -22.05 1.99
CA TYR A 304 -3.60 -23.07 2.76
C TYR A 304 -4.92 -23.43 2.11
N ILE A 305 -5.58 -22.49 1.45
CA ILE A 305 -6.89 -22.67 0.81
C ILE A 305 -6.81 -22.34 -0.69
N ASP A 306 -6.38 -21.12 -1.06
CA ASP A 306 -6.29 -20.69 -2.48
C ASP A 306 -4.93 -21.03 -3.07
N THR A 307 -4.70 -22.32 -3.32
CA THR A 307 -3.43 -22.84 -3.84
C THR A 307 -3.18 -22.54 -5.32
N ALA A 308 -4.17 -21.99 -6.03
CA ALA A 308 -4.02 -21.54 -7.42
C ALA A 308 -3.41 -20.13 -7.53
N MET A 309 -3.26 -19.41 -6.42
CA MET A 309 -2.63 -18.11 -6.35
C MET A 309 -1.14 -18.29 -6.04
N GLU A 310 -0.24 -17.54 -6.69
CA GLU A 310 1.19 -17.54 -6.33
C GLU A 310 1.44 -16.79 -5.01
N ASN A 311 0.69 -15.72 -4.75
CA ASN A 311 0.75 -15.01 -3.49
C ASN A 311 0.05 -15.82 -2.39
N HIS A 312 0.49 -15.64 -1.16
CA HIS A 312 -0.02 -16.31 0.03
C HIS A 312 -1.46 -15.88 0.37
N ASP A 313 -2.22 -16.78 1.02
CA ASP A 313 -3.58 -16.53 1.52
C ASP A 313 -3.63 -16.29 3.04
N GLN A 314 -2.51 -16.50 3.73
CA GLN A 314 -2.36 -16.28 5.17
C GLN A 314 -0.96 -15.78 5.49
N ILE A 315 -0.85 -14.77 6.38
CA ILE A 315 0.43 -14.30 6.92
C ILE A 315 0.31 -13.80 8.36
N ASN A 316 1.36 -14.04 9.14
CA ASN A 316 1.58 -13.49 10.47
C ASN A 316 2.95 -12.80 10.51
N ILE A 317 3.00 -11.56 10.95
CA ILE A 317 4.20 -10.73 10.97
C ILE A 317 4.46 -10.26 12.38
N ASN A 318 5.70 -10.38 12.84
CA ASN A 318 6.22 -9.68 14.01
C ASN A 318 7.16 -8.59 13.50
N LEU A 319 6.77 -7.35 13.70
CA LEU A 319 7.49 -6.15 13.29
C LEU A 319 8.10 -5.48 14.51
N GLU A 320 9.44 -5.48 14.60
CA GLU A 320 10.17 -4.69 15.60
C GLU A 320 10.38 -3.27 15.06
N LEU A 321 10.05 -2.30 15.89
CA LEU A 321 10.19 -0.88 15.61
C LEU A 321 11.34 -0.30 16.43
N ASP A 322 12.00 0.71 15.88
CA ASP A 322 13.00 1.47 16.62
C ASP A 322 12.43 2.03 17.93
N GLY A 323 13.24 2.05 18.99
CA GLY A 323 12.78 2.42 20.33
C GLY A 323 12.14 1.28 21.14
N GLY A 324 12.09 0.05 20.59
CA GLY A 324 11.73 -1.18 21.32
C GLY A 324 10.23 -1.42 21.45
N HIS A 325 9.48 -1.24 20.35
CA HIS A 325 8.08 -1.59 20.25
C HIS A 325 7.90 -2.75 19.25
N ILE A 326 7.01 -3.70 19.53
CA ILE A 326 6.70 -4.81 18.64
C ILE A 326 5.25 -4.66 18.15
N MET A 327 5.03 -4.77 16.82
CA MET A 327 3.70 -4.81 16.24
C MET A 327 3.42 -6.19 15.64
N HIS A 328 2.35 -6.84 16.10
CA HIS A 328 1.83 -8.08 15.51
C HIS A 328 0.82 -7.74 14.43
N ILE A 329 1.04 -8.25 13.22
CA ILE A 329 0.18 -7.96 12.07
C ILE A 329 -0.27 -9.29 11.46
N VAL A 330 -1.58 -9.47 11.30
CA VAL A 330 -2.17 -10.69 10.71
C VAL A 330 -2.92 -10.34 9.45
N GLY A 331 -2.65 -11.07 8.37
CA GLY A 331 -3.37 -10.97 7.11
C GLY A 331 -3.95 -12.31 6.71
N SER A 332 -5.21 -12.32 6.27
CA SER A 332 -5.86 -13.52 5.74
C SER A 332 -6.83 -13.19 4.63
N THR A 333 -6.88 -14.05 3.61
CA THR A 333 -7.95 -14.06 2.60
C THR A 333 -8.74 -15.37 2.62
N CYS A 334 -8.46 -16.22 3.62
CA CYS A 334 -9.13 -17.51 3.83
C CYS A 334 -9.89 -17.61 5.16
N ASN A 335 -9.86 -16.55 5.96
CA ASN A 335 -10.65 -16.43 7.20
C ASN A 335 -10.86 -14.96 7.55
N GLU A 336 -12.07 -14.53 7.90
CA GLU A 336 -12.41 -13.14 8.19
C GLU A 336 -12.21 -12.72 9.65
N GLN A 337 -11.85 -13.66 10.54
CA GLN A 337 -11.62 -13.36 11.96
C GLN A 337 -10.23 -12.75 12.14
N GLY A 338 -10.21 -11.49 12.53
CA GLY A 338 -8.98 -10.73 12.74
C GLY A 338 -8.63 -10.54 14.21
N LEU A 339 -7.54 -9.85 14.46
CA LEU A 339 -7.15 -9.37 15.78
C LEU A 339 -7.89 -8.07 16.11
N GLU A 340 -8.19 -7.85 17.37
CA GLU A 340 -8.61 -6.53 17.85
C GLU A 340 -7.50 -5.51 17.60
N ILE A 341 -7.82 -4.32 17.10
CA ILE A 341 -6.84 -3.26 16.88
C ILE A 341 -6.53 -2.61 18.23
N LEU A 342 -5.29 -2.75 18.70
CA LEU A 342 -4.91 -2.42 20.06
C LEU A 342 -3.46 -1.93 20.14
N ILE A 343 -3.23 -0.83 20.87
CA ILE A 343 -1.91 -0.34 21.26
C ILE A 343 -1.79 -0.47 22.78
N ARG A 344 -0.79 -1.21 23.26
CA ARG A 344 -0.53 -1.43 24.68
C ARG A 344 0.62 -0.57 25.15
N GLY A 345 0.35 0.20 26.19
CA GLY A 345 1.37 0.92 26.93
C GLY A 345 1.68 0.21 28.26
N HIS A 346 2.70 0.68 28.94
CA HIS A 346 3.04 0.16 30.26
C HIS A 346 1.95 0.42 31.31
N GLN A 347 1.22 1.53 31.19
CA GLN A 347 0.26 1.97 32.20
C GLN A 347 -1.21 1.80 31.77
N ALA A 348 -1.50 1.94 30.48
CA ALA A 348 -2.84 1.79 29.92
C ALA A 348 -2.78 1.32 28.46
N ASN A 349 -3.94 0.94 27.94
CA ASN A 349 -4.11 0.42 26.58
C ASN A 349 -5.10 1.26 25.78
N LEU A 350 -4.89 1.40 24.46
CA LEU A 350 -5.80 2.04 23.53
C LEU A 350 -6.47 1.00 22.64
N TYR A 351 -7.76 0.84 22.79
CA TYR A 351 -8.61 -0.02 21.95
C TYR A 351 -9.13 0.79 20.76
N LEU A 352 -8.81 0.36 19.55
CA LEU A 352 -9.07 1.05 18.29
C LEU A 352 -9.96 0.24 17.33
N GLY A 353 -10.52 -0.89 17.79
CA GLY A 353 -11.34 -1.78 16.96
C GLY A 353 -12.65 -1.13 16.49
N GLY A 354 -13.22 -0.23 17.29
CA GLY A 354 -14.40 0.56 16.97
C GLY A 354 -14.09 1.88 16.23
N LYS A 355 -15.11 2.72 16.15
CA LYS A 355 -15.02 4.10 15.64
C LYS A 355 -14.24 5.00 16.61
N ASP A 356 -14.49 4.83 17.90
CA ASP A 356 -13.96 5.66 18.99
C ASP A 356 -12.66 5.08 19.54
N VAL A 357 -11.92 5.87 20.34
CA VAL A 357 -10.75 5.41 21.08
C VAL A 357 -11.15 5.14 22.51
N VAL A 358 -10.92 3.90 22.99
CA VAL A 358 -11.15 3.56 24.40
C VAL A 358 -9.80 3.36 25.08
N LEU A 359 -9.50 4.20 26.07
CA LEU A 359 -8.36 4.07 26.95
C LEU A 359 -8.77 3.28 28.19
N ARG A 360 -8.05 2.18 28.46
CA ARG A 360 -8.23 1.39 29.70
C ARG A 360 -6.93 1.23 30.42
N PRO A 361 -6.86 1.58 31.74
CA PRO A 361 -5.65 1.36 32.52
C PRO A 361 -5.35 -0.11 32.67
N GLU A 362 -4.07 -0.44 32.81
CA GLU A 362 -3.67 -1.70 33.39
C GLU A 362 -4.13 -1.77 34.86
N ARG A 363 -4.49 -2.97 35.34
CA ARG A 363 -5.06 -3.17 36.68
C ARG A 363 -4.23 -2.52 37.80
N VAL A 364 -2.92 -2.52 37.68
CA VAL A 364 -2.01 -1.96 38.68
C VAL A 364 -1.95 -0.42 38.67
N PHE A 365 -2.52 0.23 37.67
CA PHE A 365 -2.61 1.69 37.53
C PHE A 365 -4.06 2.20 37.56
N SER A 366 -5.04 1.35 37.93
CA SER A 366 -6.45 1.72 37.94
C SER A 366 -6.83 2.77 38.97
N ASP A 367 -5.98 2.99 39.99
CA ASP A 367 -6.16 4.06 40.99
C ASP A 367 -5.56 5.40 40.51
N ASP A 368 -4.70 5.37 39.47
CA ASP A 368 -3.98 6.56 38.96
C ASP A 368 -4.55 7.05 37.63
N ILE A 369 -5.18 6.17 36.84
CA ILE A 369 -5.66 6.44 35.47
C ILE A 369 -7.10 5.97 35.33
N ASP A 370 -7.99 6.90 34.98
CA ASP A 370 -9.39 6.58 34.69
C ASP A 370 -9.56 5.99 33.28
N GLU A 371 -10.55 5.10 33.14
CA GLU A 371 -11.02 4.66 31.81
C GLU A 371 -11.67 5.86 31.09
N GLU A 372 -11.32 6.04 29.82
CA GLU A 372 -11.80 7.15 28.99
C GLU A 372 -12.24 6.65 27.63
N THR A 373 -13.34 7.18 27.13
CA THR A 373 -13.74 7.01 25.73
C THR A 373 -13.72 8.35 25.00
N VAL A 374 -12.82 8.48 24.03
CA VAL A 374 -12.76 9.63 23.13
C VAL A 374 -13.68 9.37 21.95
N ILE A 375 -14.77 10.12 21.88
CA ILE A 375 -15.75 10.04 20.80
C ILE A 375 -15.17 10.65 19.54
N CYS A 376 -15.13 9.89 18.46
CA CYS A 376 -14.61 10.31 17.16
C CYS A 376 -15.76 10.52 16.16
N GLU A 377 -15.55 11.44 15.23
CA GLU A 377 -16.46 11.66 14.12
C GLU A 377 -16.48 10.44 13.18
N SER A 378 -17.65 10.15 12.60
CA SER A 378 -17.77 9.15 11.54
C SER A 378 -17.56 9.82 10.19
N ILE A 379 -16.55 9.38 9.47
CA ILE A 379 -16.22 9.90 8.14
C ILE A 379 -16.14 8.76 7.12
N GLU A 380 -16.28 9.09 5.84
CA GLU A 380 -15.92 8.18 4.75
C GLU A 380 -14.44 8.43 4.40
N PRO A 381 -13.52 7.51 4.79
CA PRO A 381 -12.09 7.83 4.80
C PRO A 381 -11.48 8.00 3.41
N GLN A 382 -12.01 7.31 2.38
CA GLN A 382 -11.48 7.44 1.03
C GLN A 382 -11.90 8.77 0.38
N HIS A 383 -13.14 9.25 0.64
CA HIS A 383 -13.58 10.57 0.24
C HIS A 383 -12.75 11.67 0.92
N ALA A 384 -12.59 11.56 2.24
CA ALA A 384 -11.79 12.50 3.01
C ALA A 384 -10.33 12.58 2.52
N LEU A 385 -9.73 11.43 2.15
CA LEU A 385 -8.35 11.39 1.65
C LEU A 385 -8.21 12.09 0.29
N ARG A 386 -9.15 11.86 -0.64
CA ARG A 386 -9.16 12.56 -1.94
C ARG A 386 -9.34 14.06 -1.77
N ALA A 387 -10.31 14.48 -0.94
CA ALA A 387 -10.55 15.89 -0.65
C ALA A 387 -9.31 16.54 -0.01
N ASN A 388 -8.65 15.85 0.93
CA ASN A 388 -7.39 16.31 1.50
C ASN A 388 -6.32 16.52 0.42
N TRP A 389 -6.14 15.56 -0.50
CA TRP A 389 -5.17 15.71 -1.60
C TRP A 389 -5.46 16.93 -2.48
N VAL A 390 -6.69 17.07 -2.96
CA VAL A 390 -7.11 18.23 -3.78
C VAL A 390 -6.86 19.55 -3.05
N ASN A 391 -7.19 19.59 -1.75
CA ASN A 391 -6.91 20.77 -0.91
C ASN A 391 -5.40 21.05 -0.82
N CYS A 392 -4.57 20.02 -0.59
CA CYS A 392 -3.10 20.18 -0.50
C CYS A 392 -2.49 20.64 -1.83
N VAL A 393 -3.01 20.18 -2.98
CA VAL A 393 -2.59 20.69 -4.30
C VAL A 393 -2.84 22.18 -4.43
N ARG A 394 -3.96 22.70 -3.89
CA ARG A 394 -4.32 24.11 -3.92
C ARG A 394 -3.56 24.94 -2.88
N THR A 395 -3.55 24.49 -1.62
CA THR A 395 -3.06 25.27 -0.48
C THR A 395 -1.57 25.11 -0.18
N ARG A 396 -0.98 24.02 -0.70
CA ARG A 396 0.39 23.59 -0.40
C ARG A 396 0.60 23.14 1.04
N GLU A 397 -0.47 22.88 1.77
CA GLU A 397 -0.38 22.27 3.09
C GLU A 397 0.11 20.81 3.01
N PRO A 398 0.81 20.31 4.03
CA PRO A 398 1.24 18.91 4.07
C PRO A 398 0.05 17.94 3.99
N ASN A 399 0.17 16.93 3.15
CA ASN A 399 -0.86 15.90 3.02
C ASN A 399 -0.85 14.91 4.20
N ARG A 400 -1.94 14.16 4.36
CA ARG A 400 -2.15 13.25 5.49
C ARG A 400 -1.44 11.90 5.34
N SER A 401 -1.05 11.51 4.15
CA SER A 401 -0.40 10.23 3.86
C SER A 401 0.87 10.45 3.03
N PRO A 402 1.94 10.98 3.65
CA PRO A 402 3.17 11.37 2.97
C PRO A 402 4.06 10.17 2.62
N VAL A 403 4.97 10.40 1.67
CA VAL A 403 5.89 9.40 1.11
C VAL A 403 6.83 8.81 2.16
N ASP A 404 7.34 9.60 3.10
CA ASP A 404 8.24 9.14 4.16
C ASP A 404 7.58 8.11 5.10
N LEU A 405 6.33 8.35 5.50
CA LEU A 405 5.55 7.38 6.26
C LEU A 405 5.27 6.12 5.44
N ALA A 406 4.91 6.28 4.17
CA ALA A 406 4.66 5.17 3.27
C ALA A 406 5.92 4.33 3.02
N CYS A 407 7.10 4.95 2.93
CA CYS A 407 8.38 4.23 2.82
C CYS A 407 8.62 3.32 4.03
N LYS A 408 8.36 3.78 5.25
CA LYS A 408 8.46 2.95 6.46
C LYS A 408 7.53 1.74 6.39
N VAL A 409 6.32 1.92 5.85
CA VAL A 409 5.40 0.80 5.61
C VAL A 409 5.95 -0.14 4.53
N MET A 410 6.57 0.38 3.47
CA MET A 410 7.20 -0.46 2.44
C MET A 410 8.40 -1.25 2.97
N VAL A 411 9.14 -0.75 3.97
CA VAL A 411 10.14 -1.57 4.70
C VAL A 411 9.47 -2.80 5.32
N MET A 412 8.34 -2.64 6.01
CA MET A 412 7.60 -3.78 6.56
C MET A 412 7.14 -4.73 5.46
N VAL A 413 6.60 -4.21 4.35
CA VAL A 413 6.11 -5.03 3.22
C VAL A 413 7.23 -5.88 2.63
N ASP A 414 8.38 -5.27 2.35
CA ASP A 414 9.53 -5.95 1.75
C ASP A 414 10.14 -6.99 2.69
N LEU A 415 10.44 -6.60 3.93
CA LEU A 415 11.04 -7.52 4.91
C LEU A 415 10.11 -8.68 5.26
N ALA A 416 8.80 -8.44 5.39
CA ALA A 416 7.83 -9.50 5.64
C ALA A 416 7.72 -10.46 4.47
N THR A 417 7.75 -9.95 3.24
CA THR A 417 7.74 -10.75 2.01
C THR A 417 8.98 -11.63 1.95
N ARG A 418 10.18 -11.08 2.16
CA ARG A 418 11.45 -11.83 2.18
C ARG A 418 11.47 -12.86 3.30
N SER A 419 11.07 -12.48 4.51
CA SER A 419 11.04 -13.35 5.68
C SER A 419 10.10 -14.54 5.48
N MET A 420 8.89 -14.31 5.00
CA MET A 420 7.91 -15.36 4.77
C MET A 420 8.37 -16.38 3.71
N TRP A 421 8.91 -15.90 2.60
CA TRP A 421 9.34 -16.79 1.52
C TRP A 421 10.71 -17.43 1.75
N GLY A 422 11.62 -16.72 2.42
CA GLY A 422 12.97 -17.22 2.74
C GLY A 422 13.08 -18.02 4.02
N GLY A 423 12.12 -17.83 4.96
CA GLY A 423 12.15 -18.48 6.27
C GLY A 423 13.16 -17.88 7.25
N GLU A 424 13.71 -16.71 6.96
CA GLU A 424 14.75 -16.02 7.73
C GLU A 424 14.21 -14.70 8.31
N ALA A 425 14.79 -14.23 9.42
CA ALA A 425 14.56 -12.89 9.89
C ALA A 425 15.28 -11.87 9.00
N TRP A 426 14.68 -10.70 8.82
CA TRP A 426 15.26 -9.60 8.06
C TRP A 426 15.35 -8.35 8.90
N ALA A 427 16.47 -7.62 8.79
CA ALA A 427 16.69 -6.34 9.44
C ALA A 427 16.76 -5.21 8.41
N PHE A 428 16.45 -4.00 8.85
CA PHE A 428 16.59 -2.76 8.10
C PHE A 428 17.41 -1.76 8.90
N ASP A 429 18.37 -1.17 8.24
CA ASP A 429 19.16 -0.06 8.78
C ASP A 429 18.64 1.27 8.22
N PRO A 430 18.00 2.10 9.05
CA PRO A 430 17.49 3.40 8.63
C PRO A 430 18.56 4.43 8.26
N GLU A 431 19.81 4.27 8.74
CA GLU A 431 20.91 5.20 8.40
C GLU A 431 21.42 4.95 6.99
N THR A 432 21.54 3.70 6.60
CA THR A 432 22.01 3.30 5.26
C THR A 432 20.85 3.02 4.28
N MET A 433 19.62 2.99 4.75
CA MET A 433 18.41 2.64 4.00
C MET A 433 18.51 1.27 3.31
N THR A 434 19.12 0.29 3.99
CA THR A 434 19.36 -1.05 3.43
C THR A 434 18.77 -2.18 4.28
N ALA A 435 18.39 -3.27 3.61
CA ALA A 435 17.88 -4.48 4.22
C ALA A 435 18.92 -5.61 4.18
N SER A 436 18.97 -6.45 5.22
CA SER A 436 19.84 -7.61 5.31
C SER A 436 19.17 -8.77 6.05
N ALA A 437 19.51 -10.01 5.69
CA ALA A 437 19.13 -11.19 6.47
C ALA A 437 19.88 -11.22 7.82
N VAL A 438 19.23 -11.76 8.88
CA VAL A 438 19.76 -11.80 10.27
C VAL A 438 19.74 -13.22 10.84
#